data_a3f1d2f993ebd9e83e51532936e79f17
#
_entry.id   a3f1d2f993ebd9e83e51532936e79f17
#
_cell.length_a   1.000
_cell.length_b   1.000
_cell.length_c   1.000
_cell.angle_alpha   90.00
_cell.angle_beta   90.00
_cell.angle_gamma   90.00
#
_symmetry.space_group_name_H-M   'P 1'
#
loop_
_entity.id
_entity.type
_entity.pdbx_description
1 polymer ?
#
loop_
_entity_poly.entity_id
_entity_poly.type
_entity_poly.pdbx_seq_one_letter_code
_entity_poly.pdbx_strand_id
1 'polypeptide(L)'
;VLGLKENLAGSVAYTAEEVKNVTWLKARGYTASIMDNNPYNYAVQKSDKVTVKELMPRLGEYDYLAIEWGYREFPASKNAYMDREALWKTFQGYSAGYMFPVSQGIEVRAGDLSSEPLKTLGYALNN
;
A
#
# COMPACT_ATOMS: atom_id res chain seq x y z
N VAL A 1 16.06 1.33 -8.83
CA VAL A 1 16.39 2.53 -9.60
C VAL A 1 15.89 3.79 -8.91
N LEU A 2 14.63 3.84 -8.45
CA LEU A 2 14.09 5.01 -7.73
C LEU A 2 14.47 5.07 -6.23
N GLY A 3 15.22 4.11 -5.73
CA GLY A 3 15.66 4.08 -4.33
C GLY A 3 14.58 3.72 -3.31
N LEU A 4 13.40 3.30 -3.74
CA LEU A 4 12.38 2.79 -2.84
C LEU A 4 12.83 1.45 -2.24
N LYS A 5 12.68 1.33 -0.94
CA LYS A 5 12.96 0.09 -0.21
C LYS A 5 11.72 -0.79 -0.15
N GLU A 6 11.93 -2.07 0.11
CA GLU A 6 10.85 -3.01 0.45
C GLU A 6 9.98 -2.43 1.57
N ASN A 7 8.66 -2.54 1.42
CA ASN A 7 7.68 -1.99 2.35
C ASN A 7 6.59 -3.04 2.66
N LEU A 8 6.91 -3.98 3.53
CA LEU A 8 5.98 -5.03 3.93
C LEU A 8 4.78 -4.51 4.76
N ALA A 9 4.81 -3.25 5.18
CA ALA A 9 3.67 -2.61 5.84
C ALA A 9 2.56 -2.21 4.86
N GLY A 10 2.78 -2.33 3.56
CA GLY A 10 1.77 -2.01 2.56
C GLY A 10 0.49 -2.82 2.68
N SER A 11 0.61 -4.12 2.97
CA SER A 11 -0.53 -5.04 3.12
C SER A 11 -1.35 -4.78 4.38
N VAL A 12 -0.71 -4.44 5.51
CA VAL A 12 -1.43 -4.18 6.77
C VAL A 12 -2.16 -2.85 6.81
N ALA A 13 -2.04 -2.05 5.77
CA ALA A 13 -2.75 -0.77 5.64
C ALA A 13 -4.26 -0.95 5.41
N TYR A 14 -4.68 -2.09 4.87
CA TYR A 14 -6.06 -2.35 4.48
C TYR A 14 -6.66 -3.52 5.26
N THR A 15 -7.98 -3.47 5.48
CA THR A 15 -8.73 -4.52 6.16
C THR A 15 -9.01 -5.71 5.23
N ALA A 16 -9.36 -6.87 5.80
CA ALA A 16 -9.74 -8.04 5.04
C ALA A 16 -10.99 -7.82 4.16
N GLU A 17 -11.91 -6.96 4.57
CA GLU A 17 -13.08 -6.59 3.78
C GLU A 17 -12.73 -5.71 2.59
N GLU A 18 -11.84 -4.75 2.78
CA GLU A 18 -11.40 -3.83 1.72
C GLU A 18 -10.68 -4.58 0.60
N VAL A 19 -9.80 -5.52 0.94
CA VAL A 19 -9.06 -6.31 -0.06
C VAL A 19 -9.93 -7.32 -0.84
N LYS A 20 -11.19 -7.50 -0.45
CA LYS A 20 -12.20 -8.28 -1.19
C LYS A 20 -13.19 -7.41 -1.96
N ASN A 21 -13.32 -6.15 -1.61
CA ASN A 21 -14.30 -5.25 -2.20
C ASN A 21 -13.88 -4.81 -3.59
N VAL A 22 -14.66 -5.18 -4.62
CA VAL A 22 -14.34 -4.87 -6.01
C VAL A 22 -14.21 -3.37 -6.30
N THR A 23 -15.02 -2.54 -5.65
CA THR A 23 -14.97 -1.07 -5.82
C THR A 23 -13.70 -0.51 -5.21
N TRP A 24 -13.33 -0.98 -4.03
CA TRP A 24 -12.06 -0.63 -3.39
C TRP A 24 -10.87 -1.05 -4.24
N LEU A 25 -10.83 -2.31 -4.69
CA LEU A 25 -9.75 -2.84 -5.51
C LEU A 25 -9.56 -2.07 -6.81
N LYS A 26 -10.64 -1.66 -7.47
CA LYS A 26 -10.56 -0.80 -8.67
C LYS A 26 -9.98 0.57 -8.37
N ALA A 27 -10.33 1.16 -7.24
CA ALA A 27 -9.87 2.49 -6.85
C ALA A 27 -8.43 2.47 -6.30
N ARG A 28 -8.12 1.55 -5.38
CA ARG A 28 -6.90 1.59 -4.55
C ARG A 28 -5.96 0.41 -4.72
N GLY A 29 -6.45 -0.75 -5.20
CA GLY A 29 -5.71 -2.01 -5.17
C GLY A 29 -5.81 -2.70 -3.81
N TYR A 30 -5.02 -3.75 -3.61
CA TYR A 30 -5.04 -4.56 -2.39
C TYR A 30 -3.84 -4.32 -1.47
N THR A 31 -2.90 -3.49 -1.87
CA THR A 31 -1.77 -3.06 -1.04
C THR A 31 -1.49 -1.57 -1.25
N ALA A 32 -1.00 -0.92 -0.21
CA ALA A 32 -0.65 0.49 -0.25
C ALA A 32 0.68 0.76 -0.97
N SER A 33 1.48 -0.26 -1.22
CA SER A 33 2.77 -0.14 -1.91
C SER A 33 3.04 -1.35 -2.81
N ILE A 34 3.54 -1.10 -4.03
CA ILE A 34 4.05 -2.15 -4.92
C ILE A 34 5.35 -2.77 -4.40
N MET A 35 6.00 -2.11 -3.44
CA MET A 35 7.20 -2.61 -2.77
C MET A 35 6.89 -3.61 -1.64
N ASP A 36 5.62 -3.93 -1.44
CA ASP A 36 5.18 -5.05 -0.62
C ASP A 36 5.33 -6.36 -1.41
N ASN A 37 5.89 -7.36 -0.78
CA ASN A 37 6.20 -8.64 -1.44
C ASN A 37 4.96 -9.56 -1.51
N ASN A 38 3.89 -9.05 -2.09
CA ASN A 38 2.63 -9.77 -2.31
C ASN A 38 2.38 -9.98 -3.81
N PRO A 39 2.55 -11.21 -4.33
CA PRO A 39 2.47 -11.47 -5.76
C PRO A 39 1.05 -11.36 -6.33
N TYR A 40 0.02 -11.63 -5.53
CA TYR A 40 -1.39 -11.52 -5.93
C TYR A 40 -2.33 -11.53 -4.72
N ASN A 41 -3.55 -11.04 -4.94
CA ASN A 41 -4.60 -11.05 -3.91
C ASN A 41 -5.28 -12.41 -3.82
N TYR A 42 -4.90 -13.23 -2.84
CA TYR A 42 -5.44 -14.57 -2.61
C TYR A 42 -6.72 -14.59 -1.75
N ALA A 43 -7.14 -13.46 -1.19
CA ALA A 43 -8.38 -13.38 -0.38
C ALA A 43 -9.65 -13.36 -1.23
N VAL A 44 -9.52 -13.02 -2.52
CA VAL A 44 -10.66 -12.89 -3.43
C VAL A 44 -11.18 -14.25 -3.85
N GLN A 45 -12.51 -14.42 -3.81
CA GLN A 45 -13.22 -15.60 -4.23
C GLN A 45 -13.89 -15.40 -5.60
N LYS A 46 -14.22 -16.48 -6.29
CA LYS A 46 -14.95 -16.44 -7.58
C LYS A 46 -16.26 -15.66 -7.49
N SER A 47 -16.94 -15.73 -6.33
CA SER A 47 -18.16 -14.98 -6.03
C SER A 47 -17.99 -13.47 -6.04
N ASP A 48 -16.78 -12.96 -5.77
CA ASP A 48 -16.50 -11.54 -5.60
C ASP A 48 -16.45 -10.78 -6.93
N LYS A 49 -16.49 -11.51 -8.06
CA LYS A 49 -16.52 -10.94 -9.44
C LYS A 49 -15.39 -9.97 -9.73
N VAL A 50 -14.23 -10.23 -9.15
CA VAL A 50 -13.01 -9.45 -9.36
C VAL A 50 -12.29 -9.95 -10.62
N THR A 51 -11.73 -9.05 -11.42
CA THR A 51 -10.98 -9.43 -12.63
C THR A 51 -9.50 -9.63 -12.32
N VAL A 52 -8.77 -10.29 -13.23
CA VAL A 52 -7.34 -10.55 -13.07
C VAL A 52 -6.55 -9.26 -12.82
N LYS A 53 -6.98 -8.14 -13.39
CA LYS A 53 -6.33 -6.85 -13.21
C LYS A 53 -6.31 -6.40 -11.75
N GLU A 54 -7.40 -6.60 -11.02
CA GLU A 54 -7.51 -6.22 -9.61
C GLU A 54 -6.82 -7.23 -8.68
N LEU A 55 -6.49 -8.43 -9.18
CA LEU A 55 -5.72 -9.43 -8.43
C LEU A 55 -4.22 -9.15 -8.40
N MET A 56 -3.73 -8.35 -9.34
CA MET A 56 -2.30 -8.06 -9.49
C MET A 56 -1.90 -6.81 -8.70
N PRO A 57 -0.66 -6.79 -8.16
CA PRO A 57 -0.15 -5.60 -7.48
C PRO A 57 -0.02 -4.42 -8.45
N ARG A 58 -0.20 -3.22 -7.92
CA ARG A 58 -0.01 -1.97 -8.65
C ARG A 58 0.58 -0.92 -7.74
N LEU A 59 0.99 0.22 -8.30
CA LEU A 59 1.40 1.37 -7.50
C LEU A 59 0.30 1.75 -6.51
N GLY A 60 0.66 1.77 -5.24
CA GLY A 60 -0.22 2.14 -4.15
C GLY A 60 -0.06 3.59 -3.70
N GLU A 61 -0.87 4.00 -2.76
CA GLU A 61 -0.86 5.38 -2.23
C GLU A 61 0.52 5.76 -1.65
N TYR A 62 1.17 4.83 -0.94
CA TYR A 62 2.49 5.05 -0.39
C TYR A 62 3.53 5.32 -1.49
N ASP A 63 3.48 4.61 -2.60
CA ASP A 63 4.45 4.76 -3.69
C ASP A 63 4.36 6.16 -4.30
N TYR A 64 3.14 6.67 -4.52
CA TYR A 64 2.93 8.03 -5.00
C TYR A 64 3.47 9.07 -4.02
N LEU A 65 3.18 8.92 -2.73
CA LEU A 65 3.68 9.81 -1.69
C LEU A 65 5.20 9.81 -1.60
N ALA A 66 5.81 8.62 -1.62
CA ALA A 66 7.26 8.46 -1.52
C ALA A 66 7.99 9.08 -2.72
N ILE A 67 7.46 8.88 -3.93
CA ILE A 67 8.02 9.46 -5.16
C ILE A 67 7.82 10.98 -5.15
N GLU A 68 6.65 11.46 -4.80
CA GLU A 68 6.38 12.90 -4.75
C GLU A 68 7.29 13.58 -3.72
N TRP A 69 7.42 13.02 -2.53
CA TRP A 69 8.29 13.56 -1.50
C TRP A 69 9.77 13.59 -1.92
N GLY A 70 10.24 12.54 -2.57
CA GLY A 70 11.63 12.42 -2.98
C GLY A 70 12.01 13.25 -4.21
N TYR A 71 11.08 13.38 -5.17
CA TYR A 71 11.38 13.87 -6.52
C TYR A 71 10.64 15.15 -6.91
N ARG A 72 9.72 15.65 -6.08
CA ARG A 72 9.04 16.91 -6.39
C ARG A 72 10.06 18.04 -6.52
N GLU A 73 10.01 18.75 -7.62
CA GLU A 73 10.79 19.96 -7.85
C GLU A 73 10.10 21.19 -7.23
N PHE A 74 10.91 22.09 -6.69
CA PHE A 74 10.45 23.37 -6.14
C PHE A 74 11.21 24.52 -6.82
N PRO A 75 10.90 24.84 -8.09
CA PRO A 75 11.72 25.76 -8.90
C PRO A 75 11.76 27.19 -8.35
N ALA A 76 10.74 27.61 -7.59
CA ALA A 76 10.70 28.94 -6.96
C ALA A 76 11.19 28.94 -5.51
N SER A 77 11.68 27.81 -5.00
CA SER A 77 12.07 27.67 -3.61
C SER A 77 13.37 28.37 -3.31
N LYS A 78 13.40 29.04 -2.16
CA LYS A 78 14.64 29.56 -1.54
C LYS A 78 15.27 28.55 -0.58
N ASN A 79 14.51 27.53 -0.17
CA ASN A 79 14.95 26.50 0.75
C ASN A 79 14.17 25.18 0.52
N ALA A 80 14.75 24.29 -0.28
CA ALA A 80 14.15 23.00 -0.63
C ALA A 80 13.86 22.09 0.58
N TYR A 81 14.60 22.24 1.67
CA TYR A 81 14.34 21.48 2.89
C TYR A 81 13.00 21.89 3.53
N MET A 82 12.77 23.19 3.66
CA MET A 82 11.53 23.71 4.23
C MET A 82 10.30 23.35 3.37
N ASP A 83 10.47 23.35 2.05
CA ASP A 83 9.39 22.98 1.14
C ASP A 83 9.06 21.48 1.23
N ARG A 84 10.08 20.62 1.38
CA ARG A 84 9.84 19.18 1.63
C ARG A 84 9.22 18.92 2.99
N GLU A 85 9.57 19.67 4.01
CA GLU A 85 8.93 19.58 5.32
C GLU A 85 7.45 19.99 5.26
N ALA A 86 7.12 21.04 4.52
CA ALA A 86 5.76 21.48 4.30
C ALA A 86 4.94 20.41 3.52
N LEU A 87 5.54 19.83 2.48
CA LEU A 87 4.95 18.73 1.74
C LEU A 87 4.69 17.51 2.63
N TRP A 88 5.65 17.14 3.49
CA TRP A 88 5.49 16.07 4.45
C TRP A 88 4.32 16.29 5.42
N LYS A 89 4.16 17.51 5.93
CA LYS A 89 3.02 17.87 6.78
C LYS A 89 1.67 17.71 6.05
N THR A 90 1.65 17.99 4.76
CA THR A 90 0.46 17.74 3.93
C THR A 90 0.15 16.24 3.86
N PHE A 91 1.16 15.38 3.72
CA PHE A 91 0.98 13.94 3.66
C PHE A 91 0.58 13.31 4.99
N GLN A 92 0.95 13.86 6.11
CA GLN A 92 0.51 13.38 7.43
C GLN A 92 -1.01 13.43 7.61
N GLY A 93 -1.71 14.26 6.84
CA GLY A 93 -3.16 14.29 6.80
C GLY A 93 -3.82 13.18 5.98
N TYR A 94 -3.06 12.44 5.17
CA TYR A 94 -3.63 11.46 4.22
C TYR A 94 -3.88 10.08 4.83
N SER A 95 -3.08 9.64 5.76
CA SER A 95 -3.34 8.39 6.47
C SER A 95 -2.30 8.17 7.57
N ALA A 96 -2.74 7.86 8.77
CA ALA A 96 -1.88 7.57 9.92
C ALA A 96 -1.07 6.26 9.78
N GLY A 97 -1.25 5.48 8.71
CA GLY A 97 -0.64 4.17 8.54
C GLY A 97 0.59 4.12 7.63
N TYR A 98 0.81 5.12 6.79
CA TYR A 98 1.89 5.06 5.78
C TYR A 98 3.15 5.75 6.26
N MET A 99 3.67 5.29 7.34
CA MET A 99 4.90 5.87 7.76
C MET A 99 6.11 5.27 7.12
N PHE A 100 7.07 5.02 7.06
CA PHE A 100 8.27 4.56 6.44
C PHE A 100 8.24 3.06 6.10
N PRO A 101 9.04 2.61 5.14
CA PRO A 101 9.18 1.21 4.81
C PRO A 101 9.54 0.40 6.07
N VAL A 102 8.69 -0.51 6.45
CA VAL A 102 8.95 -1.46 7.52
C VAL A 102 9.12 -2.83 6.89
N SER A 103 10.33 -3.35 6.95
CA SER A 103 10.68 -4.68 6.44
C SER A 103 10.71 -5.77 7.52
N GLN A 104 10.53 -5.40 8.78
CA GLN A 104 10.59 -6.33 9.90
C GLN A 104 9.66 -5.90 11.04
N GLY A 105 8.88 -6.82 11.55
CA GLY A 105 7.99 -6.63 12.69
C GLY A 105 7.13 -7.86 12.94
N ILE A 106 6.56 -8.00 14.14
CA ILE A 106 5.67 -9.10 14.48
C ILE A 106 4.38 -9.04 13.63
N GLU A 107 3.96 -7.83 13.29
CA GLU A 107 2.71 -7.54 12.57
C GLU A 107 2.90 -7.33 11.06
N VAL A 108 4.15 -7.42 10.58
CA VAL A 108 4.50 -7.10 9.19
C VAL A 108 5.36 -8.24 8.63
N ARG A 109 4.81 -9.02 7.71
CA ARG A 109 5.50 -10.16 7.09
C ARG A 109 5.28 -10.20 5.58
N ALA A 110 6.26 -10.74 4.88
CA ALA A 110 6.11 -11.05 3.46
C ALA A 110 4.96 -12.05 3.26
N GLY A 111 4.04 -11.71 2.37
CA GLY A 111 2.86 -12.54 2.09
C GLY A 111 1.62 -12.20 2.91
N ASP A 112 1.69 -11.25 3.84
CA ASP A 112 0.49 -10.70 4.50
C ASP A 112 -0.37 -9.97 3.48
N LEU A 113 -1.69 -10.08 3.60
CA LEU A 113 -2.60 -9.44 2.64
C LEU A 113 -3.50 -8.37 3.25
N SER A 114 -3.62 -8.33 4.58
CA SER A 114 -4.43 -7.33 5.27
C SER A 114 -3.99 -7.15 6.72
N SER A 115 -4.56 -6.16 7.40
CA SER A 115 -4.41 -5.97 8.85
C SER A 115 -5.05 -7.09 9.69
N GLU A 116 -5.78 -8.01 9.04
CA GLU A 116 -6.53 -9.11 9.68
C GLU A 116 -6.10 -10.47 9.10
N PRO A 117 -4.86 -10.95 9.32
CA PRO A 117 -4.29 -12.10 8.61
C PRO A 117 -5.08 -13.41 8.81
N LEU A 118 -5.64 -13.65 9.99
CA LEU A 118 -6.44 -14.86 10.25
C LEU A 118 -7.75 -14.85 9.46
N LYS A 119 -8.39 -13.71 9.32
CA LYS A 119 -9.62 -13.55 8.55
C LYS A 119 -9.35 -13.73 7.06
N THR A 120 -8.27 -13.15 6.57
CA THR A 120 -7.82 -13.29 5.18
C THR A 120 -7.46 -14.73 4.85
N LEU A 121 -6.77 -15.44 5.74
CA LEU A 121 -6.49 -16.86 5.59
C LEU A 121 -7.78 -17.69 5.53
N GLY A 122 -8.78 -17.36 6.36
CA GLY A 122 -10.10 -17.99 6.32
C GLY A 122 -10.77 -17.85 4.96
N TYR A 123 -10.65 -16.71 4.30
CA TYR A 123 -11.15 -16.53 2.94
C TYR A 123 -10.40 -17.40 1.93
N ALA A 124 -9.08 -17.46 2.03
CA ALA A 124 -8.26 -18.28 1.13
C ALA A 124 -8.58 -19.79 1.22
N LEU A 125 -8.86 -20.28 2.43
CA LEU A 125 -9.18 -21.70 2.65
C LEU A 125 -10.58 -22.10 2.19
N ASN A 126 -11.47 -21.16 1.97
CA ASN A 126 -12.84 -21.39 1.50
C ASN A 126 -12.99 -21.20 -0.03
N ASN A 127 -11.89 -21.12 -0.76
CA ASN A 127 -11.85 -21.00 -2.23
C ASN A 127 -11.94 -22.35 -2.94
#